data_ace996d3e28da729a8169aee4d695cf1
#
_entry.id   ace996d3e28da729a8169aee4d695cf1
#
_cell.length_a   1.000
_cell.length_b   1.000
_cell.length_c   1.000
_cell.angle_alpha   90.00
_cell.angle_beta   90.00
_cell.angle_gamma   90.00
#
_symmetry.space_group_name_H-M   'P 1'
#
loop_
_entity.id
_entity.type
_entity.pdbx_description
1 polymer ?
#
loop_
_entity_poly.entity_id
_entity_poly.type
_entity_poly.pdbx_seq_one_letter_code
_entity_poly.pdbx_strand_id
1 'polypeptide(L)'
;DHQLSFVYNGGYSTSHNWKGVTGTQVSTTHGNSTDWLHNGRLDYRTPFGLKAGAELTYYRSPSDQLLHSRMQDEELDFYTEDCQRINRWKFFLAQEHSLGKGWDLNYGAIYTTSIDNSYQYYYDPETGGQLTSSDALSNMKSRRREQTWNIYAGSSKSFGDKLALDASLAVEHYKTPVWNQWDWYPIVNLNYMPSPGHILQLSLSSDKDYPDYWAVQDAVSYIGGGYSELHGNPLLKPAQEYELKMTYILKSKYIFSAWFNHTKDYSVQTLY
;
A
#
# COMPACT_ATOMS: atom_id res chain seq x y z
N ASP A 1 -14.36 -19.44 25.70
CA ASP A 1 -13.70 -20.55 24.99
C ASP A 1 -12.56 -20.03 24.12
N HIS A 2 -11.56 -20.86 23.92
CA HIS A 2 -10.48 -20.60 22.96
C HIS A 2 -10.99 -20.79 21.54
N GLN A 3 -10.65 -19.89 20.66
CA GLN A 3 -11.03 -19.95 19.25
C GLN A 3 -9.77 -19.91 18.39
N LEU A 4 -9.66 -20.81 17.44
CA LEU A 4 -8.62 -20.86 16.43
C LEU A 4 -9.27 -20.89 15.06
N SER A 5 -8.86 -20.00 14.17
CA SER A 5 -9.31 -20.00 12.77
C SER A 5 -8.14 -19.91 11.82
N PHE A 6 -8.27 -20.61 10.71
CA PHE A 6 -7.35 -20.53 9.59
C PHE A 6 -8.11 -20.20 8.31
N VAL A 7 -7.60 -19.22 7.58
CA VAL A 7 -8.14 -18.80 6.28
C VAL A 7 -7.02 -18.86 5.25
N TYR A 8 -7.32 -19.46 4.12
CA TYR A 8 -6.41 -19.46 2.98
C TYR A 8 -7.15 -18.96 1.75
N ASN A 9 -6.52 -18.04 1.02
CA ASN A 9 -6.93 -17.57 -0.29
C ASN A 9 -5.75 -17.69 -1.23
N GLY A 10 -5.97 -18.24 -2.41
CA GLY A 10 -4.91 -18.37 -3.39
C GLY A 10 -5.47 -18.60 -4.78
N GLY A 11 -4.67 -18.24 -5.75
CA GLY A 11 -5.00 -18.39 -7.14
C GLY A 11 -3.88 -17.92 -8.05
N TYR A 12 -4.10 -18.12 -9.32
CA TYR A 12 -3.26 -17.55 -10.35
C TYR A 12 -4.14 -16.97 -11.47
N SER A 13 -3.61 -15.98 -12.16
CA SER A 13 -4.20 -15.42 -13.38
C SER A 13 -3.13 -15.31 -14.45
N THR A 14 -3.52 -15.53 -15.69
CA THR A 14 -2.68 -15.27 -16.85
C THR A 14 -3.31 -14.18 -17.69
N SER A 15 -2.51 -13.28 -18.22
CA SER A 15 -2.98 -12.29 -19.18
C SER A 15 -2.08 -12.25 -20.40
N HIS A 16 -2.71 -12.04 -21.55
CA HIS A 16 -2.04 -11.77 -22.82
C HIS A 16 -2.46 -10.38 -23.25
N ASN A 17 -1.50 -9.53 -23.53
CA ASN A 17 -1.73 -8.16 -23.93
C ASN A 17 -1.18 -7.94 -25.32
N TRP A 18 -2.00 -7.38 -26.19
CA TRP A 18 -1.59 -6.90 -27.50
C TRP A 18 -2.03 -5.44 -27.67
N LYS A 19 -1.10 -4.61 -28.07
CA LYS A 19 -1.33 -3.20 -28.33
C LYS A 19 -0.71 -2.82 -29.67
N GLY A 20 -1.46 -2.06 -30.47
CA GLY A 20 -0.97 -1.43 -31.70
C GLY A 20 -1.22 0.07 -31.65
N VAL A 21 -0.26 0.85 -32.10
CA VAL A 21 -0.36 2.30 -32.31
C VAL A 21 -0.04 2.57 -33.77
N THR A 22 -0.84 3.40 -34.43
CA THR A 22 -0.65 3.79 -35.83
C THR A 22 -0.78 5.31 -35.97
N GLY A 23 0.01 5.90 -36.85
CA GLY A 23 0.06 7.34 -37.05
C GLY A 23 1.46 7.81 -37.36
N THR A 24 1.90 8.89 -36.77
CA THR A 24 3.28 9.37 -36.82
C THR A 24 4.28 8.42 -36.12
N GLN A 25 3.75 7.63 -35.22
CA GLN A 25 4.42 6.49 -34.59
C GLN A 25 3.67 5.22 -35.00
N VAL A 26 4.41 4.17 -35.29
CA VAL A 26 3.87 2.82 -35.47
C VAL A 26 4.53 1.92 -34.44
N SER A 27 3.75 1.32 -33.58
CA SER A 27 4.30 0.38 -32.61
C SER A 27 3.37 -0.81 -32.38
N THR A 28 3.96 -1.94 -32.09
CA THR A 28 3.28 -3.15 -31.65
C THR A 28 3.92 -3.65 -30.37
N THR A 29 3.08 -4.00 -29.42
CA THR A 29 3.49 -4.56 -28.13
C THR A 29 2.76 -5.87 -27.91
N HIS A 30 3.48 -6.94 -27.65
CA HIS A 30 2.96 -8.22 -27.21
C HIS A 30 3.52 -8.52 -25.83
N GLY A 31 2.65 -8.88 -24.90
CA GLY A 31 3.10 -9.19 -23.55
C GLY A 31 2.28 -10.32 -22.93
N ASN A 32 2.94 -11.10 -22.10
CA ASN A 32 2.32 -12.14 -21.30
C ASN A 32 2.66 -11.90 -19.82
N SER A 33 1.73 -12.15 -18.95
CA SER A 33 1.99 -12.16 -17.51
C SER A 33 1.26 -13.30 -16.82
N THR A 34 1.84 -13.78 -15.75
CA THR A 34 1.20 -14.79 -14.89
C THR A 34 1.38 -14.37 -13.44
N ASP A 35 0.26 -14.09 -12.78
CA ASP A 35 0.24 -13.70 -11.39
C ASP A 35 -0.12 -14.88 -10.50
N TRP A 36 0.69 -15.10 -9.47
CA TRP A 36 0.45 -16.07 -8.40
C TRP A 36 0.27 -15.31 -7.10
N LEU A 37 -0.85 -15.49 -6.45
CA LEU A 37 -1.13 -14.92 -5.14
C LEU A 37 -1.56 -16.01 -4.18
N HIS A 38 -0.88 -16.12 -3.04
CA HIS A 38 -1.24 -17.00 -1.95
C HIS A 38 -1.24 -16.20 -0.65
N ASN A 39 -2.34 -16.26 0.09
CA ASN A 39 -2.48 -15.63 1.39
C ASN A 39 -3.00 -16.65 2.39
N GLY A 40 -2.28 -16.84 3.48
CA GLY A 40 -2.67 -17.69 4.59
C GLY A 40 -2.73 -16.86 5.87
N ARG A 41 -3.81 -16.97 6.63
CA ARG A 41 -4.01 -16.26 7.90
C ARG A 41 -4.45 -17.22 8.99
N LEU A 42 -3.78 -17.13 10.13
CA LEU A 42 -4.07 -17.85 11.36
C LEU A 42 -4.46 -16.82 12.44
N ASP A 43 -5.63 -16.98 13.02
CA ASP A 43 -6.13 -16.14 14.13
C ASP A 43 -6.40 -17.02 15.34
N TYR A 44 -5.99 -16.54 16.50
CA TYR A 44 -6.24 -17.15 17.78
C TYR A 44 -6.82 -16.14 18.76
N ARG A 45 -7.91 -16.50 19.44
CA ARG A 45 -8.55 -15.69 20.46
C ARG A 45 -8.69 -16.48 21.76
N THR A 46 -8.35 -15.83 22.86
CA THR A 46 -8.52 -16.37 24.21
C THR A 46 -9.85 -15.92 24.82
N PRO A 47 -10.35 -16.62 25.88
CA PRO A 47 -11.55 -16.20 26.61
C PRO A 47 -11.42 -14.84 27.31
N PHE A 48 -10.22 -14.42 27.64
CA PHE A 48 -9.95 -13.13 28.29
C PHE A 48 -9.67 -11.99 27.31
N GLY A 49 -10.00 -12.18 26.01
CA GLY A 49 -9.98 -11.11 25.01
C GLY A 49 -8.65 -10.92 24.28
N LEU A 50 -7.59 -11.70 24.60
CA LEU A 50 -6.35 -11.64 23.83
C LEU A 50 -6.57 -12.22 22.43
N LYS A 51 -6.20 -11.46 21.43
CA LYS A 51 -6.18 -11.84 20.00
C LYS A 51 -4.74 -11.86 19.51
N ALA A 52 -4.31 -12.97 18.91
CA ALA A 52 -3.00 -13.10 18.29
C ALA A 52 -3.16 -13.76 16.92
N GLY A 53 -2.28 -13.44 16.00
CA GLY A 53 -2.32 -14.10 14.70
C GLY A 53 -1.10 -13.83 13.84
N ALA A 54 -1.05 -14.57 12.74
CA ALA A 54 -0.03 -14.48 11.74
C ALA A 54 -0.66 -14.54 10.35
N GLU A 55 -0.12 -13.76 9.43
CA GLU A 55 -0.52 -13.73 8.04
C GLU A 55 0.71 -13.84 7.16
N LEU A 56 0.65 -14.72 6.16
CA LEU A 56 1.66 -14.87 5.13
C LEU A 56 1.03 -14.52 3.78
N THR A 57 1.66 -13.62 3.04
CA THR A 57 1.34 -13.35 1.64
C THR A 57 2.56 -13.70 0.78
N TYR A 58 2.34 -14.53 -0.22
CA TYR A 58 3.28 -14.81 -1.29
C TYR A 58 2.69 -14.33 -2.61
N TYR A 59 3.44 -13.48 -3.28
CA TYR A 59 3.11 -12.99 -4.62
C TYR A 59 4.28 -13.24 -5.56
N ARG A 60 3.98 -13.68 -6.77
CA ARG A 60 4.96 -13.83 -7.86
C ARG A 60 4.30 -13.47 -9.17
N SER A 61 4.93 -12.58 -9.93
CA SER A 61 4.46 -12.09 -11.22
C SER A 61 5.61 -12.11 -12.23
N PRO A 62 5.88 -13.23 -12.90
CA PRO A 62 6.71 -13.21 -14.10
C PRO A 62 5.93 -12.62 -15.26
N SER A 63 6.58 -11.78 -16.03
CA SER A 63 6.04 -11.24 -17.27
C SER A 63 7.11 -11.12 -18.36
N ASP A 64 6.67 -11.09 -19.58
CA ASP A 64 7.49 -10.85 -20.76
C ASP A 64 6.80 -9.87 -21.71
N GLN A 65 7.58 -9.11 -22.44
CA GLN A 65 7.07 -8.15 -23.40
C GLN A 65 8.00 -8.05 -24.61
N LEU A 66 7.43 -8.16 -25.80
CA LEU A 66 8.09 -7.83 -27.07
C LEU A 66 7.55 -6.50 -27.55
N LEU A 67 8.43 -5.53 -27.74
CA LEU A 67 8.12 -4.23 -28.33
C LEU A 67 8.82 -4.07 -29.66
N HIS A 68 8.08 -3.69 -30.69
CA HIS A 68 8.56 -3.13 -31.92
C HIS A 68 7.98 -1.74 -32.08
N SER A 69 8.80 -0.72 -32.19
CA SER A 69 8.35 0.65 -32.31
C SER A 69 9.20 1.45 -33.29
N ARG A 70 8.53 2.22 -34.13
CA ARG A 70 9.15 3.09 -35.10
C ARG A 70 8.51 4.46 -35.09
N MET A 71 9.32 5.50 -34.95
CA MET A 71 8.91 6.89 -35.05
C MET A 71 9.90 7.67 -35.90
N GLN A 72 9.44 8.19 -37.02
CA GLN A 72 10.31 8.82 -38.05
C GLN A 72 11.43 7.85 -38.50
N ASP A 73 12.68 8.19 -38.22
CA ASP A 73 13.87 7.40 -38.56
C ASP A 73 14.42 6.60 -37.36
N GLU A 74 13.75 6.70 -36.18
CA GLU A 74 14.14 5.96 -34.99
C GLU A 74 13.34 4.66 -34.87
N GLU A 75 14.04 3.58 -34.59
CA GLU A 75 13.50 2.26 -34.36
C GLU A 75 13.94 1.76 -32.97
N LEU A 76 12.98 1.22 -32.21
CA LEU A 76 13.22 0.69 -30.91
C LEU A 76 12.57 -0.70 -30.79
N ASP A 77 13.43 -1.71 -30.77
CA ASP A 77 13.03 -3.11 -30.68
C ASP A 77 13.70 -3.77 -29.50
N PHE A 78 12.91 -4.39 -28.67
CA PHE A 78 13.43 -5.18 -27.56
C PHE A 78 12.45 -6.25 -27.08
N TYR A 79 12.98 -7.28 -26.44
CA TYR A 79 12.26 -8.23 -25.64
C TYR A 79 12.65 -8.05 -24.16
N THR A 80 11.65 -8.01 -23.26
CA THR A 80 11.90 -7.93 -21.82
C THR A 80 11.43 -9.18 -21.13
N GLU A 81 12.19 -9.59 -20.13
CA GLU A 81 11.74 -10.52 -19.09
C GLU A 81 11.81 -9.83 -17.75
N ASP A 82 10.72 -9.83 -17.02
CA ASP A 82 10.66 -9.33 -15.66
C ASP A 82 9.95 -10.29 -14.72
N CYS A 83 10.28 -10.21 -13.48
CA CYS A 83 9.60 -10.96 -12.43
C CYS A 83 9.67 -10.18 -11.12
N GLN A 84 8.53 -10.03 -10.49
CA GLN A 84 8.44 -9.58 -9.12
C GLN A 84 8.05 -10.75 -8.21
N ARG A 85 8.74 -10.88 -7.08
CA ARG A 85 8.43 -11.87 -6.05
C ARG A 85 8.41 -11.22 -4.68
N ILE A 86 7.26 -11.22 -4.04
CA ILE A 86 7.05 -10.63 -2.72
C ILE A 86 6.70 -11.74 -1.73
N ASN A 87 7.42 -11.76 -0.61
CA ASN A 87 7.08 -12.55 0.57
C ASN A 87 6.83 -11.59 1.73
N ARG A 88 5.63 -11.58 2.27
CA ARG A 88 5.23 -10.71 3.37
C ARG A 88 4.70 -11.54 4.52
N TRP A 89 5.26 -11.28 5.72
CA TRP A 89 4.78 -11.82 6.98
C TRP A 89 4.24 -10.69 7.85
N LYS A 90 3.11 -10.92 8.46
CA LYS A 90 2.50 -10.02 9.43
C LYS A 90 2.14 -10.82 10.67
N PHE A 91 2.56 -10.33 11.82
CA PHE A 91 2.21 -10.87 13.14
C PHE A 91 1.49 -9.78 13.90
N PHE A 92 0.45 -10.14 14.63
CA PHE A 92 -0.28 -9.19 15.45
C PHE A 92 -0.65 -9.76 16.79
N LEU A 93 -0.70 -8.88 17.78
CA LEU A 93 -1.18 -9.13 19.13
C LEU A 93 -2.07 -7.96 19.52
N ALA A 94 -3.26 -8.24 20.01
CA ALA A 94 -4.23 -7.23 20.43
C ALA A 94 -4.96 -7.68 21.69
N GLN A 95 -5.25 -6.74 22.55
CA GLN A 95 -6.00 -6.95 23.79
C GLN A 95 -7.04 -5.86 23.98
N GLU A 96 -8.22 -6.25 24.47
CA GLU A 96 -9.30 -5.36 24.81
C GLU A 96 -9.70 -5.59 26.27
N HIS A 97 -9.92 -4.52 27.05
CA HIS A 97 -10.36 -4.55 28.42
C HIS A 97 -11.46 -3.55 28.69
N SER A 98 -12.54 -4.00 29.29
CA SER A 98 -13.53 -3.09 29.90
C SER A 98 -13.12 -2.81 31.35
N LEU A 99 -12.75 -1.55 31.64
CA LEU A 99 -12.26 -1.12 32.94
C LEU A 99 -13.41 -0.75 33.91
N GLY A 100 -14.66 -0.88 33.46
CA GLY A 100 -15.85 -0.45 34.20
C GLY A 100 -16.10 1.06 34.09
N LYS A 101 -17.26 1.52 34.62
CA LYS A 101 -17.73 2.92 34.53
C LYS A 101 -17.73 3.44 33.06
N GLY A 102 -17.94 2.55 32.08
CA GLY A 102 -18.01 2.89 30.67
C GLY A 102 -16.67 3.19 29.98
N TRP A 103 -15.53 2.80 30.58
CA TRP A 103 -14.22 2.84 29.95
C TRP A 103 -13.88 1.52 29.30
N ASP A 104 -13.53 1.58 28.03
CA ASP A 104 -12.92 0.47 27.31
C ASP A 104 -11.50 0.86 26.87
N LEU A 105 -10.58 -0.05 27.02
CA LEU A 105 -9.18 0.09 26.64
C LEU A 105 -8.85 -0.95 25.57
N ASN A 106 -8.20 -0.53 24.50
CA ASN A 106 -7.64 -1.41 23.47
C ASN A 106 -6.16 -1.08 23.27
N TYR A 107 -5.35 -2.11 23.07
CA TYR A 107 -3.93 -1.93 22.76
C TYR A 107 -3.39 -3.16 22.04
N GLY A 108 -2.30 -2.96 21.32
CA GLY A 108 -1.70 -4.04 20.58
C GLY A 108 -0.42 -3.66 19.87
N ALA A 109 0.15 -4.66 19.21
CA ALA A 109 1.32 -4.50 18.38
C ALA A 109 1.17 -5.31 17.10
N ILE A 110 1.69 -4.77 16.02
CA ILE A 110 1.74 -5.40 14.70
C ILE A 110 3.18 -5.33 14.23
N TYR A 111 3.72 -6.46 13.83
CA TYR A 111 5.00 -6.54 13.14
C TYR A 111 4.78 -7.05 11.72
N THR A 112 5.26 -6.31 10.74
CA THR A 112 5.25 -6.71 9.33
C THR A 112 6.66 -6.74 8.79
N THR A 113 7.01 -7.77 8.04
CA THR A 113 8.25 -7.80 7.25
C THR A 113 7.95 -8.31 5.87
N SER A 114 8.50 -7.64 4.86
CA SER A 114 8.42 -8.06 3.47
C SER A 114 9.79 -8.11 2.82
N ILE A 115 9.93 -9.01 1.88
CA ILE A 115 11.08 -9.10 0.99
C ILE A 115 10.53 -9.11 -0.43
N ASP A 116 10.88 -8.08 -1.19
CA ASP A 116 10.67 -8.00 -2.63
C ASP A 116 11.98 -8.36 -3.34
N ASN A 117 11.91 -9.33 -4.24
CA ASN A 117 12.99 -9.69 -5.16
C ASN A 117 12.44 -9.48 -6.57
N SER A 118 13.03 -8.55 -7.29
CA SER A 118 12.59 -8.19 -8.62
C SER A 118 13.77 -8.16 -9.58
N TYR A 119 13.51 -8.51 -10.82
CA TYR A 119 14.46 -8.31 -11.90
C TYR A 119 13.73 -7.89 -13.17
N GLN A 120 14.44 -7.19 -14.04
CA GLN A 120 14.04 -6.84 -15.39
C GLN A 120 15.27 -6.91 -16.29
N TYR A 121 15.18 -7.67 -17.38
CA TYR A 121 16.24 -7.85 -18.34
C TYR A 121 15.72 -7.55 -19.72
N TYR A 122 16.56 -6.91 -20.52
CA TYR A 122 16.31 -6.58 -21.91
C TYR A 122 17.16 -7.44 -22.82
N TYR A 123 16.56 -7.90 -23.90
CA TYR A 123 17.19 -8.74 -24.91
C TYR A 123 16.92 -8.17 -26.29
N ASP A 124 17.88 -8.37 -27.17
CA ASP A 124 17.73 -8.16 -28.60
C ASP A 124 16.81 -9.25 -29.18
N PRO A 125 15.69 -8.89 -29.80
CA PRO A 125 14.71 -9.87 -30.27
C PRO A 125 15.19 -10.73 -31.44
N GLU A 126 16.20 -10.28 -32.23
CA GLU A 126 16.76 -11.01 -33.38
C GLU A 126 17.81 -12.02 -32.94
N THR A 127 18.73 -11.60 -32.07
CA THR A 127 19.87 -12.42 -31.66
C THR A 127 19.61 -13.20 -30.39
N GLY A 128 18.62 -12.79 -29.59
CA GLY A 128 18.36 -13.30 -28.22
C GLY A 128 19.45 -12.94 -27.21
N GLY A 129 20.42 -12.10 -27.63
CA GLY A 129 21.48 -11.62 -26.75
C GLY A 129 20.98 -10.60 -25.74
N GLN A 130 21.45 -10.70 -24.49
CA GLN A 130 21.12 -9.71 -23.48
C GLN A 130 21.71 -8.34 -23.84
N LEU A 131 20.86 -7.32 -23.86
CA LEU A 131 21.28 -5.94 -24.08
C LEU A 131 22.01 -5.45 -22.84
N THR A 132 23.32 -5.22 -22.95
CA THR A 132 24.13 -4.65 -21.88
C THR A 132 24.22 -3.16 -22.09
N SER A 133 23.60 -2.39 -21.19
CA SER A 133 23.62 -0.94 -21.07
C SER A 133 24.15 -0.16 -22.27
N SER A 134 23.34 0.07 -23.25
CA SER A 134 23.35 1.31 -24.00
C SER A 134 22.51 2.31 -23.21
N ASP A 135 22.71 3.60 -23.40
CA ASP A 135 22.16 4.70 -22.59
C ASP A 135 20.63 4.70 -22.35
N ALA A 136 19.88 3.78 -22.95
CA ALA A 136 18.44 3.70 -22.89
C ALA A 136 17.88 2.46 -22.16
N LEU A 137 18.56 1.32 -22.14
CA LEU A 137 18.02 0.06 -21.60
C LEU A 137 18.91 -0.44 -20.47
N SER A 138 18.45 -0.34 -19.23
CA SER A 138 19.21 -0.84 -18.07
C SER A 138 18.58 -2.08 -17.46
N ASN A 139 19.36 -3.17 -17.43
CA ASN A 139 19.00 -4.36 -16.69
C ASN A 139 18.96 -4.07 -15.19
N MET A 140 17.94 -4.52 -14.50
CA MET A 140 17.74 -4.30 -13.09
C MET A 140 17.62 -5.63 -12.35
N LYS A 141 18.27 -5.71 -11.19
CA LYS A 141 18.02 -6.74 -10.19
C LYS A 141 17.99 -6.08 -8.81
N SER A 142 16.85 -6.17 -8.15
CA SER A 142 16.62 -5.53 -6.86
C SER A 142 16.23 -6.54 -5.80
N ARG A 143 16.70 -6.31 -4.57
CA ARG A 143 16.22 -6.98 -3.38
C ARG A 143 15.97 -5.93 -2.31
N ARG A 144 14.69 -5.68 -2.03
CA ARG A 144 14.25 -4.72 -1.02
C ARG A 144 13.65 -5.46 0.16
N ARG A 145 14.12 -5.13 1.36
CA ARG A 145 13.54 -5.61 2.62
C ARG A 145 12.91 -4.44 3.35
N GLU A 146 11.67 -4.64 3.77
CA GLU A 146 10.93 -3.68 4.58
C GLU A 146 10.52 -4.32 5.90
N GLN A 147 10.50 -3.52 6.96
CA GLN A 147 10.06 -3.92 8.29
C GLN A 147 9.26 -2.78 8.91
N THR A 148 8.14 -3.14 9.51
CA THR A 148 7.28 -2.19 10.19
C THR A 148 6.92 -2.73 11.56
N TRP A 149 7.12 -1.93 12.59
CA TRP A 149 6.58 -2.13 13.92
C TRP A 149 5.52 -1.08 14.17
N ASN A 150 4.30 -1.49 14.44
CA ASN A 150 3.21 -0.61 14.81
C ASN A 150 2.72 -1.01 16.19
N ILE A 151 2.78 -0.08 17.15
CA ILE A 151 2.31 -0.25 18.53
C ILE A 151 1.23 0.78 18.74
N TYR A 152 0.07 0.34 19.22
CA TYR A 152 -1.06 1.23 19.45
C TYR A 152 -1.71 1.03 20.81
N ALA A 153 -2.29 2.09 21.32
CA ALA A 153 -3.18 2.06 22.45
C ALA A 153 -4.32 3.06 22.24
N GLY A 154 -5.50 2.68 22.65
CA GLY A 154 -6.70 3.50 22.55
C GLY A 154 -7.63 3.28 23.72
N SER A 155 -8.51 4.24 23.92
CA SER A 155 -9.53 4.18 24.95
C SER A 155 -10.80 4.83 24.45
N SER A 156 -11.95 4.24 24.78
CA SER A 156 -13.25 4.81 24.52
C SER A 156 -14.05 4.99 25.81
N LYS A 157 -14.91 6.02 25.82
CA LYS A 157 -15.80 6.29 26.92
C LYS A 157 -17.07 7.00 26.49
N SER A 158 -18.20 6.58 27.05
CA SER A 158 -19.45 7.29 26.98
C SER A 158 -19.72 8.01 28.34
N PHE A 159 -19.97 9.31 28.26
CA PHE A 159 -20.33 10.17 29.40
C PHE A 159 -21.84 10.43 29.38
N GLY A 160 -22.61 9.48 29.90
CA GLY A 160 -24.05 9.43 29.73
C GLY A 160 -24.45 9.30 28.27
N ASP A 161 -25.64 9.82 27.94
CA ASP A 161 -26.21 9.75 26.60
C ASP A 161 -25.77 10.92 25.67
N LYS A 162 -24.98 11.86 26.21
CA LYS A 162 -24.68 13.12 25.53
C LYS A 162 -23.31 13.19 24.88
N LEU A 163 -22.34 12.48 25.41
CA LEU A 163 -20.96 12.58 24.94
C LEU A 163 -20.33 11.20 24.87
N ALA A 164 -19.81 10.87 23.70
CA ALA A 164 -18.96 9.71 23.47
C ALA A 164 -17.59 10.16 22.91
N LEU A 165 -16.53 9.64 23.49
CA LEU A 165 -15.15 9.86 23.10
C LEU A 165 -14.49 8.54 22.81
N ASP A 166 -13.82 8.47 21.65
CA ASP A 166 -12.91 7.40 21.27
C ASP A 166 -11.59 8.04 20.86
N ALA A 167 -10.49 7.63 21.46
CA ALA A 167 -9.18 8.16 21.15
C ALA A 167 -8.13 7.05 21.13
N SER A 168 -7.31 7.04 20.12
CA SER A 168 -6.19 6.10 19.99
C SER A 168 -4.96 6.77 19.40
N LEU A 169 -3.81 6.22 19.72
CA LEU A 169 -2.53 6.61 19.16
C LEU A 169 -1.78 5.36 18.73
N ALA A 170 -1.37 5.31 17.48
CA ALA A 170 -0.40 4.35 16.98
C ALA A 170 0.95 5.03 16.77
N VAL A 171 2.02 4.33 17.12
CA VAL A 171 3.40 4.71 16.84
C VAL A 171 3.99 3.64 15.96
N GLU A 172 4.56 4.05 14.85
CA GLU A 172 5.12 3.14 13.86
C GLU A 172 6.60 3.41 13.62
N HIS A 173 7.37 2.33 13.62
CA HIS A 173 8.74 2.31 13.14
C HIS A 173 8.78 1.67 11.76
N TYR A 174 9.15 2.45 10.75
CA TYR A 174 9.31 2.00 9.37
C TYR A 174 10.78 1.93 8.99
N LYS A 175 11.23 0.75 8.57
CA LYS A 175 12.62 0.48 8.17
C LYS A 175 12.69 -0.17 6.81
N THR A 176 13.48 0.44 5.93
CA THR A 176 13.88 -0.06 4.59
C THR A 176 15.39 0.08 4.43
N PRO A 177 16.00 -0.32 3.30
CA PRO A 177 17.40 -0.04 3.03
C PRO A 177 17.77 1.46 3.07
N VAL A 178 16.82 2.35 2.78
CA VAL A 178 17.05 3.82 2.66
C VAL A 178 16.37 4.63 3.76
N TRP A 179 15.40 4.05 4.49
CA TRP A 179 14.65 4.74 5.53
C TRP A 179 14.70 4.01 6.86
N ASN A 180 14.74 4.79 7.95
CA ASN A 180 14.67 4.29 9.32
C ASN A 180 14.05 5.40 10.17
N GLN A 181 12.71 5.41 10.28
CA GLN A 181 11.97 6.52 10.89
C GLN A 181 10.85 6.05 11.79
N TRP A 182 10.45 6.93 12.72
CA TRP A 182 9.30 6.78 13.59
C TRP A 182 8.25 7.82 13.23
N ASP A 183 7.01 7.38 13.12
CA ASP A 183 5.86 8.23 12.85
C ASP A 183 4.71 7.89 13.80
N TRP A 184 3.79 8.84 13.99
CA TRP A 184 2.65 8.67 14.89
C TRP A 184 1.34 8.96 14.16
N TYR A 185 0.33 8.19 14.54
CA TYR A 185 -0.96 8.17 13.90
C TYR A 185 -2.05 8.31 14.96
N PRO A 186 -2.44 9.54 15.32
CA PRO A 186 -3.55 9.79 16.24
C PRO A 186 -4.89 9.60 15.53
N ILE A 187 -5.85 9.04 16.26
CA ILE A 187 -7.25 8.96 15.86
C ILE A 187 -8.08 9.44 17.06
N VAL A 188 -8.98 10.39 16.85
CA VAL A 188 -9.89 10.88 17.87
C VAL A 188 -11.27 11.05 17.26
N ASN A 189 -12.29 10.45 17.87
CA ASN A 189 -13.68 10.65 17.51
C ASN A 189 -14.45 11.15 18.73
N LEU A 190 -15.11 12.28 18.58
CA LEU A 190 -15.97 12.86 19.57
C LEU A 190 -17.37 13.01 18.98
N ASN A 191 -18.36 12.50 19.69
CA ASN A 191 -19.76 12.67 19.36
C ASN A 191 -20.47 13.34 20.54
N TYR A 192 -21.01 14.53 20.34
CA TYR A 192 -21.63 15.34 21.38
C TYR A 192 -23.06 15.74 21.01
N MET A 193 -23.99 15.35 21.83
CA MET A 193 -25.45 15.62 21.73
C MET A 193 -25.94 16.42 22.92
N PRO A 194 -25.73 17.74 22.96
CA PRO A 194 -26.09 18.59 24.10
C PRO A 194 -27.58 18.59 24.40
N SER A 195 -28.40 18.52 23.35
CA SER A 195 -29.86 18.52 23.45
C SER A 195 -30.50 17.82 22.25
N PRO A 196 -31.77 17.43 22.28
CA PRO A 196 -32.47 16.84 21.15
C PRO A 196 -32.36 17.70 19.91
N GLY A 197 -31.98 17.07 18.81
CA GLY A 197 -31.80 17.71 17.51
C GLY A 197 -30.47 18.43 17.28
N HIS A 198 -29.53 18.37 18.23
CA HIS A 198 -28.17 18.92 18.10
C HIS A 198 -27.14 17.81 18.18
N ILE A 199 -26.41 17.54 17.11
CA ILE A 199 -25.34 16.56 17.08
C ILE A 199 -24.09 17.24 16.55
N LEU A 200 -23.03 17.25 17.34
CA LEU A 200 -21.70 17.67 16.93
C LEU A 200 -20.78 16.45 16.88
N GLN A 201 -20.19 16.21 15.72
CA GLN A 201 -19.19 15.18 15.52
C GLN A 201 -17.87 15.84 15.17
N LEU A 202 -16.82 15.49 15.85
CA LEU A 202 -15.45 15.88 15.55
C LEU A 202 -14.62 14.62 15.38
N SER A 203 -13.91 14.51 14.27
CA SER A 203 -12.98 13.42 14.03
C SER A 203 -11.63 13.95 13.60
N LEU A 204 -10.59 13.43 14.23
CA LEU A 204 -9.21 13.50 13.77
C LEU A 204 -8.83 12.09 13.35
N SER A 205 -8.47 11.90 12.10
CA SER A 205 -7.93 10.65 11.59
C SER A 205 -6.55 10.88 11.00
N SER A 206 -5.75 9.84 11.05
CA SER A 206 -4.46 9.81 10.41
C SER A 206 -4.25 8.46 9.76
N ASP A 207 -3.64 8.46 8.58
CA ASP A 207 -3.33 7.27 7.80
C ASP A 207 -2.00 7.44 7.08
N LYS A 208 -1.56 6.38 6.45
CA LYS A 208 -0.36 6.33 5.64
C LYS A 208 -0.63 5.61 4.34
N ASP A 209 0.00 6.11 3.29
CA ASP A 209 -0.01 5.50 1.98
C ASP A 209 1.42 5.11 1.59
N TYR A 210 1.66 3.81 1.46
CA TYR A 210 2.96 3.29 1.06
C TYR A 210 3.11 3.40 -0.46
N PRO A 211 4.27 3.85 -0.95
CA PRO A 211 4.51 3.84 -2.39
C PRO A 211 4.48 2.41 -2.92
N ASP A 212 3.97 2.26 -4.11
CA ASP A 212 3.95 0.98 -4.82
C ASP A 212 5.34 0.38 -4.95
N TYR A 213 5.45 -0.94 -4.95
CA TYR A 213 6.74 -1.62 -5.05
C TYR A 213 7.50 -1.28 -6.34
N TRP A 214 6.81 -1.10 -7.45
CA TRP A 214 7.43 -0.66 -8.71
C TRP A 214 7.98 0.77 -8.62
N ALA A 215 7.29 1.65 -7.92
CA ALA A 215 7.68 3.06 -7.79
C ALA A 215 8.95 3.26 -6.96
N VAL A 216 9.29 2.30 -6.10
CA VAL A 216 10.50 2.34 -5.26
C VAL A 216 11.64 1.48 -5.79
N GLN A 217 11.50 0.88 -6.96
CA GLN A 217 12.56 0.18 -7.66
C GLN A 217 13.40 1.18 -8.45
N ASP A 218 14.70 0.93 -8.55
CA ASP A 218 15.59 1.65 -9.46
C ASP A 218 15.51 0.99 -10.85
N ALA A 219 14.35 1.14 -11.47
CA ALA A 219 14.02 0.52 -12.74
C ALA A 219 13.44 1.54 -13.71
N VAL A 220 13.65 1.31 -14.98
CA VAL A 220 13.07 2.06 -16.09
C VAL A 220 12.10 1.16 -16.82
N SER A 221 10.87 1.61 -16.98
CA SER A 221 9.85 0.93 -17.79
C SER A 221 9.45 1.80 -18.98
N TYR A 222 9.30 1.19 -20.15
CA TYR A 222 8.87 1.91 -21.34
C TYR A 222 7.36 1.91 -21.46
N ILE A 223 6.80 3.10 -21.65
CA ILE A 223 5.35 3.33 -21.86
C ILE A 223 5.14 4.08 -23.18
N GLY A 224 3.87 4.22 -23.61
CA GLY A 224 3.54 4.98 -24.81
C GLY A 224 4.11 4.39 -26.12
N GLY A 225 4.30 3.06 -26.17
CA GLY A 225 4.89 2.41 -27.34
C GLY A 225 6.42 2.57 -27.43
N GLY A 226 7.10 2.81 -26.31
CA GLY A 226 8.56 2.86 -26.23
C GLY A 226 9.17 4.27 -26.24
N TYR A 227 8.36 5.33 -26.40
CA TYR A 227 8.87 6.71 -26.46
C TYR A 227 8.74 7.51 -25.17
N SER A 228 8.23 6.89 -24.14
CA SER A 228 8.18 7.48 -22.80
C SER A 228 8.74 6.50 -21.78
N GLU A 229 9.52 7.01 -20.85
CA GLU A 229 10.14 6.24 -19.80
C GLU A 229 9.46 6.53 -18.47
N LEU A 230 9.25 5.50 -17.68
CA LEU A 230 8.80 5.58 -16.32
C LEU A 230 9.93 5.13 -15.40
N HIS A 231 10.46 6.06 -14.61
CA HIS A 231 11.51 5.81 -13.65
C HIS A 231 10.95 5.62 -12.25
N GLY A 232 11.37 4.56 -11.59
CA GLY A 232 11.13 4.40 -10.16
C GLY A 232 12.08 5.29 -9.33
N ASN A 233 11.68 5.58 -8.09
CA ASN A 233 12.50 6.36 -7.16
C ASN A 233 12.62 5.63 -5.81
N PRO A 234 13.77 5.00 -5.51
CA PRO A 234 14.01 4.30 -4.25
C PRO A 234 13.90 5.18 -3.00
N LEU A 235 13.95 6.51 -3.18
CA LEU A 235 13.89 7.48 -2.09
C LEU A 235 12.46 7.93 -1.76
N LEU A 236 11.43 7.36 -2.37
CA LEU A 236 10.04 7.64 -2.00
C LEU A 236 9.75 7.17 -0.57
N LYS A 237 9.07 8.03 0.17
CA LYS A 237 8.57 7.77 1.53
C LYS A 237 7.08 7.44 1.49
N PRO A 238 6.57 6.72 2.50
CA PRO A 238 5.14 6.69 2.73
C PRO A 238 4.58 8.09 2.97
N ALA A 239 3.51 8.43 2.26
CA ALA A 239 2.78 9.66 2.55
C ALA A 239 2.03 9.51 3.89
N GLN A 240 2.03 10.59 4.70
CA GLN A 240 1.29 10.66 5.95
C GLN A 240 0.13 11.63 5.78
N GLU A 241 -1.07 11.15 6.03
CA GLU A 241 -2.29 11.93 5.88
C GLU A 241 -2.92 12.19 7.24
N TYR A 242 -3.34 13.42 7.48
CA TYR A 242 -4.07 13.85 8.67
C TYR A 242 -5.31 14.59 8.22
N GLU A 243 -6.47 14.09 8.64
CA GLU A 243 -7.76 14.74 8.38
C GLU A 243 -8.41 15.15 9.68
N LEU A 244 -8.76 16.43 9.80
CA LEU A 244 -9.64 16.95 10.83
C LEU A 244 -10.99 17.27 10.20
N LYS A 245 -12.05 16.63 10.67
CA LYS A 245 -13.41 16.82 10.18
C LYS A 245 -14.35 17.18 11.32
N MET A 246 -15.18 18.18 11.07
CA MET A 246 -16.30 18.56 11.95
C MET A 246 -17.60 18.46 11.18
N THR A 247 -18.60 17.86 11.79
CA THR A 247 -19.97 17.82 11.27
C THR A 247 -20.93 18.23 12.39
N TYR A 248 -21.77 19.23 12.10
CA TYR A 248 -22.84 19.65 12.99
C TYR A 248 -24.18 19.43 12.32
N ILE A 249 -25.06 18.68 12.99
CA ILE A 249 -26.41 18.36 12.53
C ILE A 249 -27.41 19.06 13.42
N LEU A 250 -28.24 19.91 12.82
CA LEU A 250 -29.30 20.65 13.51
C LEU A 250 -30.67 20.13 13.11
N LYS A 251 -31.46 19.68 14.10
CA LYS A 251 -32.86 19.20 13.95
C LYS A 251 -33.01 18.13 12.87
N SER A 252 -31.95 17.33 12.60
CA SER A 252 -31.93 16.31 11.54
C SER A 252 -32.27 16.85 10.12
N LYS A 253 -32.21 18.16 9.93
CA LYS A 253 -32.53 18.85 8.66
C LYS A 253 -31.35 19.58 8.05
N TYR A 254 -30.53 20.20 8.89
CA TYR A 254 -29.40 21.02 8.43
C TYR A 254 -28.10 20.33 8.83
N ILE A 255 -27.20 20.16 7.88
CA ILE A 255 -25.89 19.55 8.07
C ILE A 255 -24.84 20.56 7.65
N PHE A 256 -23.95 20.90 8.56
CA PHE A 256 -22.78 21.73 8.32
C PHE A 256 -21.54 20.87 8.49
N SER A 257 -20.67 20.86 7.49
CA SER A 257 -19.42 20.11 7.53
C SER A 257 -18.27 21.01 7.16
N ALA A 258 -17.18 20.86 7.89
CA ALA A 258 -15.88 21.47 7.58
C ALA A 258 -14.82 20.40 7.75
N TRP A 259 -13.77 20.46 6.91
CA TRP A 259 -12.65 19.56 6.99
C TRP A 259 -11.35 20.26 6.62
N PHE A 260 -10.27 19.76 7.17
CA PHE A 260 -8.91 20.18 6.87
C PHE A 260 -8.04 18.95 6.68
N ASN A 261 -7.35 18.85 5.56
CA ASN A 261 -6.44 17.76 5.23
C ASN A 261 -5.01 18.29 5.17
N HIS A 262 -4.09 17.55 5.74
CA HIS A 262 -2.65 17.78 5.64
C HIS A 262 -1.96 16.49 5.24
N THR A 263 -1.25 16.51 4.12
CA THR A 263 -0.45 15.38 3.64
C THR A 263 1.01 15.74 3.65
N LYS A 264 1.81 14.94 4.32
CA LYS A 264 3.27 15.06 4.38
C LYS A 264 3.89 13.98 3.49
N ASP A 265 5.03 14.29 2.85
CA ASP A 265 5.79 13.40 1.97
C ASP A 265 4.94 12.88 0.77
N TYR A 266 4.01 13.70 0.28
CA TYR A 266 3.20 13.38 -0.89
C TYR A 266 4.08 13.31 -2.14
N SER A 267 3.96 12.21 -2.89
CA SER A 267 4.68 12.01 -4.15
C SER A 267 3.75 12.16 -5.35
N VAL A 268 4.26 12.77 -6.40
CA VAL A 268 3.55 12.87 -7.69
C VAL A 268 4.43 12.33 -8.81
N GLN A 269 3.82 11.68 -9.76
CA GLN A 269 4.48 11.33 -11.00
C GLN A 269 4.52 12.57 -11.89
N THR A 270 5.71 12.94 -12.35
CA THR A 270 5.92 14.06 -13.29
C THR A 270 6.34 13.53 -14.65
N LEU A 271 5.89 14.19 -15.71
CA LEU A 271 6.38 13.98 -17.07
C LEU A 271 7.47 15.01 -17.35
N TYR A 272 8.57 14.56 -17.97
CA TYR A 272 9.66 15.41 -18.43
C TYR A 272 9.67 15.48 -19.95
#